data_6e1c3c6dca3fd9387ffd16116ee9e9d6
#
_entry.id   6e1c3c6dca3fd9387ffd16116ee9e9d6
#
_cell.length_a   1.000
_cell.length_b   1.000
_cell.length_c   1.000
_cell.angle_alpha   90.00
_cell.angle_beta   90.00
_cell.angle_gamma   90.00
#
_symmetry.space_group_name_H-M   'P 1'
#
loop_
_entity.id
_entity.type
_entity.pdbx_description
1 polymer ?
#
loop_
_entity_poly.entity_id
_entity_poly.type
_entity_poly.pdbx_seq_one_letter_code
_entity_poly.pdbx_strand_id
1 'polypeptide(L)'
;MKRIFLLFSLLLGVLSAWAYDVELDGIFYNLDKENKTASVASYSYKGAVVIPETISVDGKAYTVTSLGEKCFSGCWGLTSITIPNSVTRIGDYCFSSCGGLESIVVESGNTVYDSRENCNAIIETATNTMLSGCRNTTIPNSVTSLGNGCFSGCSGLTSITIPSSVTSLGEYCFMPCSQ
;
A
#
# COMPACT_ATOMS: atom_id res chain seq x y z
N MET A 1 26.21 12.64 5.77
CA MET A 1 25.75 13.75 4.88
C MET A 1 24.88 13.14 3.80
N LYS A 2 23.55 13.24 3.96
CA LYS A 2 22.56 12.72 3.01
C LYS A 2 22.46 13.73 1.86
N ARG A 3 22.72 13.28 0.64
CA ARG A 3 22.66 14.12 -0.56
C ARG A 3 21.20 14.25 -1.00
N ILE A 4 20.65 15.45 -0.86
CA ILE A 4 19.39 15.88 -1.47
C ILE A 4 19.68 16.11 -2.95
N PHE A 5 19.12 15.28 -3.83
CA PHE A 5 19.12 15.54 -5.26
C PHE A 5 17.92 16.41 -5.60
N LEU A 6 18.10 17.73 -5.61
CA LEU A 6 17.19 18.65 -6.29
C LEU A 6 17.51 18.59 -7.79
N LEU A 7 16.74 17.85 -8.56
CA LEU A 7 16.74 17.96 -10.01
C LEU A 7 15.83 19.11 -10.44
N PHE A 8 16.40 20.34 -10.51
CA PHE A 8 15.82 21.41 -11.30
C PHE A 8 16.15 21.14 -12.78
N SER A 9 15.23 20.54 -13.51
CA SER A 9 15.27 20.57 -14.97
C SER A 9 14.27 21.59 -15.49
N LEU A 10 14.80 22.79 -15.80
CA LEU A 10 14.08 23.77 -16.59
C LEU A 10 14.21 23.34 -18.06
N LEU A 11 13.21 22.70 -18.64
CA LEU A 11 13.05 22.60 -20.10
C LEU A 11 11.59 22.67 -20.50
N LEU A 12 11.32 23.51 -21.49
CA LEU A 12 10.01 23.84 -22.03
C LEU A 12 9.22 22.62 -22.51
N GLY A 13 7.95 22.55 -22.10
CA GLY A 13 6.88 22.06 -22.96
C GLY A 13 6.68 20.56 -23.01
N VAL A 14 6.22 19.96 -21.94
CA VAL A 14 5.08 19.03 -21.81
C VAL A 14 4.75 19.03 -20.31
N LEU A 15 3.57 19.48 -19.93
CA LEU A 15 3.03 19.29 -18.59
C LEU A 15 2.71 17.79 -18.40
N SER A 16 3.72 16.95 -18.22
CA SER A 16 3.54 15.72 -17.48
C SER A 16 3.38 16.16 -16.02
N ALA A 17 2.14 16.25 -15.56
CA ALA A 17 1.88 16.42 -14.15
C ALA A 17 2.55 15.26 -13.42
N TRP A 18 3.71 15.51 -12.82
CA TRP A 18 4.33 14.56 -11.91
C TRP A 18 3.35 14.38 -10.75
N ALA A 19 2.88 13.16 -10.59
CA ALA A 19 1.80 12.86 -9.63
C ALA A 19 2.28 12.84 -8.18
N TYR A 20 3.39 13.53 -7.84
CA TYR A 20 3.95 13.59 -6.49
C TYR A 20 4.76 14.88 -6.25
N ASP A 21 4.88 15.28 -4.98
CA ASP A 21 5.60 16.49 -4.57
C ASP A 21 7.08 16.23 -4.25
N VAL A 22 7.41 15.05 -3.72
CA VAL A 22 8.78 14.73 -3.28
C VAL A 22 9.06 13.23 -3.36
N GLU A 23 10.32 12.89 -3.65
CA GLU A 23 10.87 11.53 -3.53
C GLU A 23 11.88 11.49 -2.38
N LEU A 24 11.73 10.53 -1.49
CA LEU A 24 12.66 10.26 -0.39
C LEU A 24 12.88 8.75 -0.27
N ASP A 25 14.15 8.34 -0.31
CA ASP A 25 14.57 6.94 -0.17
C ASP A 25 13.82 5.98 -1.12
N GLY A 26 13.48 6.44 -2.33
CA GLY A 26 12.77 5.66 -3.36
C GLY A 26 11.25 5.59 -3.17
N ILE A 27 10.70 6.33 -2.23
CA ILE A 27 9.25 6.45 -2.02
C ILE A 27 8.80 7.85 -2.41
N PHE A 28 7.69 7.92 -3.14
CA PHE A 28 7.12 9.15 -3.69
C PHE A 28 5.94 9.60 -2.83
N TYR A 29 5.87 10.89 -2.51
CA TYR A 29 4.88 11.44 -1.59
C TYR A 29 4.20 12.68 -2.14
N ASN A 30 2.90 12.81 -1.84
CA ASN A 30 2.16 14.05 -1.92
C ASN A 30 2.08 14.67 -0.52
N LEU A 31 2.33 15.98 -0.41
CA LEU A 31 2.41 16.70 0.86
C LEU A 31 1.18 17.56 1.10
N ASP A 32 0.56 17.38 2.24
CA ASP A 32 -0.36 18.36 2.81
C ASP A 32 0.42 19.29 3.74
N LYS A 33 0.78 20.46 3.20
CA LYS A 33 1.61 21.45 3.90
C LYS A 33 0.89 22.13 5.06
N GLU A 34 -0.44 22.19 4.98
CA GLU A 34 -1.29 22.80 6.00
C GLU A 34 -1.39 21.90 7.23
N ASN A 35 -1.74 20.62 7.01
CA ASN A 35 -1.90 19.64 8.07
C ASN A 35 -0.60 18.92 8.44
N LYS A 36 0.50 19.19 7.74
CA LYS A 36 1.81 18.51 7.90
C LYS A 36 1.71 17.00 7.81
N THR A 37 0.92 16.52 6.83
CA THR A 37 0.79 15.10 6.53
C THR A 37 1.29 14.79 5.12
N ALA A 38 1.60 13.52 4.88
CA ALA A 38 2.00 13.02 3.59
C ALA A 38 1.20 11.78 3.22
N SER A 39 0.97 11.60 1.93
CA SER A 39 0.43 10.36 1.37
C SER A 39 1.45 9.73 0.43
N VAL A 40 1.56 8.40 0.43
CA VAL A 40 2.35 7.69 -0.57
C VAL A 40 1.65 7.81 -1.93
N ALA A 41 2.39 8.31 -2.92
CA ALA A 41 1.89 8.53 -4.27
C ALA A 41 2.03 7.29 -5.15
N SER A 42 1.28 7.25 -6.25
CA SER A 42 1.38 6.17 -7.24
C SER A 42 2.69 6.26 -8.02
N TYR A 43 3.43 5.16 -7.99
CA TYR A 43 4.68 5.01 -8.75
C TYR A 43 5.01 3.53 -8.98
N SER A 44 6.06 3.25 -9.77
CA SER A 44 6.52 1.87 -10.00
C SER A 44 7.53 1.43 -8.94
N TYR A 45 7.02 0.84 -7.86
CA TYR A 45 7.82 0.35 -6.74
C TYR A 45 8.35 -1.07 -6.98
N LYS A 46 9.54 -1.37 -6.42
CA LYS A 46 10.22 -2.66 -6.55
C LYS A 46 10.90 -3.05 -5.25
N GLY A 47 11.08 -4.36 -5.04
CA GLY A 47 11.76 -4.90 -3.87
C GLY A 47 10.96 -4.73 -2.58
N ALA A 48 11.65 -4.59 -1.47
CA ALA A 48 11.05 -4.36 -0.16
C ALA A 48 10.85 -2.87 0.07
N VAL A 49 9.64 -2.46 0.43
CA VAL A 49 9.29 -1.08 0.77
C VAL A 49 8.91 -1.02 2.25
N VAL A 50 9.58 -0.18 3.01
CA VAL A 50 9.24 0.14 4.40
C VAL A 50 8.82 1.61 4.44
N ILE A 51 7.54 1.86 4.71
CA ILE A 51 7.01 3.22 4.78
C ILE A 51 7.34 3.79 6.16
N PRO A 52 8.02 4.94 6.26
CA PRO A 52 8.30 5.56 7.56
C PRO A 52 7.07 6.24 8.14
N GLU A 53 6.98 6.34 9.47
CA GLU A 53 5.91 7.11 10.14
C GLU A 53 5.98 8.61 9.81
N THR A 54 7.20 9.13 9.65
CA THR A 54 7.44 10.55 9.38
C THR A 54 8.53 10.74 8.35
N ILE A 55 8.38 11.77 7.53
CA ILE A 55 9.40 12.24 6.58
C ILE A 55 9.78 13.68 6.88
N SER A 56 10.98 14.09 6.49
CA SER A 56 11.45 15.45 6.63
C SER A 56 11.73 16.07 5.26
N VAL A 57 11.05 17.17 4.95
CA VAL A 57 11.21 17.94 3.70
C VAL A 57 11.52 19.39 4.06
N ASP A 58 12.65 19.90 3.58
CA ASP A 58 13.12 21.27 3.87
C ASP A 58 13.12 21.61 5.37
N GLY A 59 13.53 20.65 6.21
CA GLY A 59 13.58 20.81 7.66
C GLY A 59 12.22 20.77 8.37
N LYS A 60 11.13 20.47 7.64
CA LYS A 60 9.78 20.30 8.20
C LYS A 60 9.42 18.83 8.25
N ALA A 61 8.86 18.38 9.36
CA ALA A 61 8.35 17.03 9.52
C ALA A 61 6.93 16.91 8.97
N TYR A 62 6.65 15.81 8.29
CA TYR A 62 5.33 15.40 7.81
C TYR A 62 5.05 13.99 8.28
N THR A 63 3.88 13.74 8.87
CA THR A 63 3.43 12.40 9.24
C THR A 63 2.85 11.70 8.01
N VAL A 64 3.28 10.48 7.72
CA VAL A 64 2.72 9.67 6.63
C VAL A 64 1.42 9.04 7.12
N THR A 65 0.28 9.54 6.64
CA THR A 65 -1.03 9.16 7.15
C THR A 65 -1.87 8.33 6.18
N SER A 66 -1.46 8.27 4.91
CA SER A 66 -2.25 7.54 3.92
C SER A 66 -1.44 6.95 2.79
N LEU A 67 -1.98 5.89 2.21
CA LEU A 67 -1.61 5.35 0.91
C LEU A 67 -2.63 5.85 -0.11
N GLY A 68 -2.17 6.47 -1.19
CA GLY A 68 -3.05 6.99 -2.24
C GLY A 68 -3.83 5.89 -2.97
N GLU A 69 -4.88 6.26 -3.70
CA GLU A 69 -5.58 5.33 -4.59
C GLU A 69 -4.60 4.71 -5.58
N LYS A 70 -4.64 3.39 -5.74
CA LYS A 70 -3.79 2.63 -6.68
C LYS A 70 -2.29 2.89 -6.51
N CYS A 71 -1.80 3.35 -5.33
CA CYS A 71 -0.43 3.84 -5.22
C CYS A 71 0.63 2.75 -5.47
N PHE A 72 0.33 1.48 -5.24
CA PHE A 72 1.18 0.33 -5.58
C PHE A 72 0.61 -0.51 -6.73
N SER A 73 -0.50 -0.08 -7.34
CA SER A 73 -1.13 -0.88 -8.40
C SER A 73 -0.18 -1.14 -9.57
N GLY A 74 -0.11 -2.40 -10.01
CA GLY A 74 0.80 -2.81 -11.09
C GLY A 74 2.27 -2.88 -10.71
N CYS A 75 2.62 -2.83 -9.42
CA CYS A 75 3.99 -2.97 -8.95
C CYS A 75 4.43 -4.45 -8.93
N TRP A 76 4.64 -5.02 -10.11
CA TRP A 76 5.01 -6.44 -10.29
C TRP A 76 6.33 -6.83 -9.59
N GLY A 77 7.22 -5.86 -9.41
CA GLY A 77 8.50 -6.06 -8.75
C GLY A 77 8.49 -5.81 -7.24
N LEU A 78 7.37 -5.39 -6.66
CA LEU A 78 7.22 -5.21 -5.20
C LEU A 78 7.16 -6.58 -4.54
N THR A 79 8.08 -6.84 -3.59
CA THR A 79 8.16 -8.14 -2.90
C THR A 79 7.63 -8.10 -1.48
N SER A 80 7.77 -6.98 -0.79
CA SER A 80 7.21 -6.80 0.56
C SER A 80 6.87 -5.35 0.84
N ILE A 81 5.90 -5.14 1.72
CA ILE A 81 5.51 -3.83 2.21
C ILE A 81 5.35 -3.84 3.73
N THR A 82 5.90 -2.83 4.40
CA THR A 82 5.63 -2.54 5.82
C THR A 82 4.91 -1.21 5.94
N ILE A 83 3.75 -1.23 6.59
CA ILE A 83 2.84 -0.09 6.77
C ILE A 83 2.94 0.37 8.22
N PRO A 84 3.30 1.63 8.51
CA PRO A 84 3.52 2.13 9.85
C PRO A 84 2.20 2.41 10.59
N ASN A 85 2.33 2.64 11.90
CA ASN A 85 1.21 2.96 12.79
C ASN A 85 0.45 4.22 12.39
N SER A 86 1.13 5.17 11.79
CA SER A 86 0.58 6.48 11.40
C SER A 86 -0.39 6.42 10.23
N VAL A 87 -0.39 5.34 9.44
CA VAL A 87 -1.29 5.20 8.29
C VAL A 87 -2.69 4.83 8.78
N THR A 88 -3.64 5.73 8.52
CA THR A 88 -5.06 5.58 8.90
C THR A 88 -5.99 5.50 7.69
N ARG A 89 -5.47 5.64 6.47
CA ARG A 89 -6.25 5.54 5.23
C ARG A 89 -5.46 4.85 4.14
N ILE A 90 -6.09 3.87 3.49
CA ILE A 90 -5.58 3.16 2.33
C ILE A 90 -6.60 3.33 1.21
N GLY A 91 -6.14 3.85 0.07
CA GLY A 91 -6.98 4.07 -1.11
C GLY A 91 -7.38 2.76 -1.79
N ASP A 92 -8.44 2.84 -2.59
CA ASP A 92 -8.96 1.68 -3.31
C ASP A 92 -7.93 1.10 -4.29
N TYR A 93 -7.97 -0.23 -4.45
CA TYR A 93 -7.09 -0.97 -5.37
C TYR A 93 -5.59 -0.69 -5.17
N CYS A 94 -5.20 -0.29 -3.95
CA CYS A 94 -3.84 0.14 -3.64
C CYS A 94 -2.79 -0.90 -4.05
N PHE A 95 -3.07 -2.18 -3.86
CA PHE A 95 -2.14 -3.29 -4.16
C PHE A 95 -2.62 -4.19 -5.31
N SER A 96 -3.56 -3.75 -6.13
CA SER A 96 -4.01 -4.53 -7.29
C SER A 96 -2.84 -4.79 -8.24
N SER A 97 -2.78 -6.01 -8.78
CA SER A 97 -1.75 -6.38 -9.75
C SER A 97 -0.31 -6.34 -9.21
N CYS A 98 -0.13 -6.58 -7.91
CA CYS A 98 1.18 -6.76 -7.29
C CYS A 98 1.59 -8.24 -7.30
N GLY A 99 1.72 -8.86 -8.47
CA GLY A 99 1.95 -10.31 -8.61
C GLY A 99 3.22 -10.84 -7.92
N GLY A 100 4.22 -9.97 -7.68
CA GLY A 100 5.44 -10.31 -6.95
C GLY A 100 5.33 -10.22 -5.43
N LEU A 101 4.21 -9.69 -4.88
CA LEU A 101 4.09 -9.41 -3.46
C LEU A 101 3.96 -10.69 -2.64
N GLU A 102 4.89 -10.84 -1.68
CA GLU A 102 5.01 -12.02 -0.82
C GLU A 102 4.64 -11.74 0.64
N SER A 103 4.85 -10.50 1.08
CA SER A 103 4.66 -10.11 2.47
C SER A 103 4.03 -8.74 2.60
N ILE A 104 2.99 -8.67 3.42
CA ILE A 104 2.33 -7.44 3.85
C ILE A 104 2.34 -7.44 5.37
N VAL A 105 2.94 -6.41 5.97
CA VAL A 105 2.99 -6.22 7.42
C VAL A 105 2.44 -4.85 7.78
N VAL A 106 1.46 -4.81 8.67
CA VAL A 106 1.04 -3.61 9.37
C VAL A 106 1.70 -3.62 10.74
N GLU A 107 2.43 -2.56 11.08
CA GLU A 107 3.12 -2.46 12.37
C GLU A 107 2.15 -2.53 13.55
N SER A 108 2.61 -3.16 14.63
CA SER A 108 1.84 -3.27 15.87
C SER A 108 1.58 -1.88 16.45
N GLY A 109 0.33 -1.63 16.88
CA GLY A 109 -0.09 -0.32 17.38
C GLY A 109 -0.84 0.55 16.36
N ASN A 110 -0.92 0.16 15.09
CA ASN A 110 -1.86 0.78 14.17
C ASN A 110 -3.29 0.51 14.66
N THR A 111 -4.09 1.57 14.77
CA THR A 111 -5.45 1.49 15.37
C THR A 111 -6.56 1.23 14.35
N VAL A 112 -6.23 1.31 13.06
CA VAL A 112 -7.20 1.15 11.96
C VAL A 112 -7.01 -0.17 11.25
N TYR A 113 -5.75 -0.59 11.05
CA TYR A 113 -5.41 -1.79 10.30
C TYR A 113 -4.52 -2.72 11.12
N ASP A 114 -4.54 -3.98 10.76
CA ASP A 114 -3.60 -4.97 11.30
C ASP A 114 -3.25 -6.07 10.29
N SER A 115 -2.23 -6.86 10.64
CA SER A 115 -1.84 -8.11 9.97
C SER A 115 -1.83 -9.25 10.98
N ARG A 116 -2.95 -9.37 11.74
CA ARG A 116 -3.10 -10.35 12.84
C ARG A 116 -2.73 -11.76 12.39
N GLU A 117 -2.20 -12.55 13.33
CA GLU A 117 -1.79 -13.94 13.08
C GLU A 117 -0.72 -14.08 11.98
N ASN A 118 0.03 -13.01 11.69
CA ASN A 118 1.00 -12.96 10.59
C ASN A 118 0.39 -13.35 9.24
N CYS A 119 -0.84 -12.90 8.99
CA CYS A 119 -1.65 -13.30 7.84
C CYS A 119 -1.14 -12.83 6.48
N ASN A 120 -0.10 -11.98 6.42
CA ASN A 120 0.39 -11.35 5.19
C ASN A 120 -0.73 -10.63 4.41
N ALA A 121 -1.51 -9.83 5.11
CA ALA A 121 -2.64 -9.09 4.55
C ALA A 121 -2.90 -7.81 5.35
N ILE A 122 -3.73 -6.94 4.82
CA ILE A 122 -4.25 -5.78 5.51
C ILE A 122 -5.69 -6.07 5.91
N ILE A 123 -5.97 -6.02 7.20
CA ILE A 123 -7.31 -6.19 7.75
C ILE A 123 -7.73 -4.88 8.42
N GLU A 124 -8.90 -4.37 8.06
CA GLU A 124 -9.51 -3.25 8.76
C GLU A 124 -10.11 -3.76 10.08
N THR A 125 -9.61 -3.23 11.20
CA THR A 125 -9.94 -3.75 12.55
C THR A 125 -11.41 -3.56 12.93
N ALA A 126 -12.02 -2.45 12.52
CA ALA A 126 -13.39 -2.09 12.87
C ALA A 126 -14.43 -3.02 12.20
N THR A 127 -14.17 -3.49 10.99
CA THR A 127 -15.11 -4.27 10.17
C THR A 127 -14.74 -5.74 10.04
N ASN A 128 -13.51 -6.11 10.43
CA ASN A 128 -12.90 -7.40 10.12
C ASN A 128 -12.89 -7.72 8.61
N THR A 129 -12.77 -6.69 7.79
CA THR A 129 -12.66 -6.81 6.34
C THR A 129 -11.19 -6.91 5.93
N MET A 130 -10.81 -7.96 5.22
CA MET A 130 -9.50 -8.04 4.58
C MET A 130 -9.51 -7.20 3.31
N LEU A 131 -8.74 -6.10 3.31
CA LEU A 131 -8.70 -5.14 2.21
C LEU A 131 -7.75 -5.57 1.10
N SER A 132 -6.63 -6.20 1.45
CA SER A 132 -5.64 -6.66 0.49
C SER A 132 -4.85 -7.84 1.02
N GLY A 133 -4.65 -8.82 0.17
CA GLY A 133 -3.77 -9.96 0.42
C GLY A 133 -2.65 -10.07 -0.62
N CYS A 134 -1.80 -11.06 -0.44
CA CYS A 134 -0.71 -11.39 -1.35
C CYS A 134 -0.62 -12.92 -1.55
N ARG A 135 0.38 -13.39 -2.29
CA ARG A 135 0.49 -14.84 -2.60
C ARG A 135 0.68 -15.75 -1.38
N ASN A 136 1.20 -15.21 -0.28
CA ASN A 136 1.45 -15.97 0.96
C ASN A 136 0.40 -15.69 2.06
N THR A 137 -0.75 -15.11 1.68
CA THR A 137 -1.81 -14.78 2.64
C THR A 137 -2.48 -16.03 3.20
N THR A 138 -2.69 -16.02 4.52
CA THR A 138 -3.60 -16.92 5.21
C THR A 138 -4.77 -16.08 5.75
N ILE A 139 -6.00 -16.47 5.48
CA ILE A 139 -7.18 -15.73 5.95
C ILE A 139 -7.50 -16.18 7.37
N PRO A 140 -7.39 -15.28 8.40
CA PRO A 140 -7.77 -15.61 9.77
C PRO A 140 -9.27 -15.89 9.91
N ASN A 141 -9.64 -16.74 10.87
CA ASN A 141 -11.04 -17.04 11.18
C ASN A 141 -11.83 -15.84 11.75
N SER A 142 -11.14 -14.77 12.11
CA SER A 142 -11.75 -13.52 12.53
C SER A 142 -12.22 -12.63 11.38
N VAL A 143 -11.76 -12.91 10.14
CA VAL A 143 -12.16 -12.17 8.94
C VAL A 143 -13.58 -12.56 8.55
N THR A 144 -14.43 -11.56 8.31
CA THR A 144 -15.83 -11.74 7.95
C THR A 144 -16.17 -11.37 6.53
N SER A 145 -15.31 -10.57 5.89
CA SER A 145 -15.44 -10.19 4.48
C SER A 145 -14.10 -9.98 3.79
N LEU A 146 -14.08 -10.19 2.48
CA LEU A 146 -12.98 -9.81 1.61
C LEU A 146 -13.40 -8.57 0.82
N GLY A 147 -12.58 -7.53 0.86
CA GLY A 147 -12.86 -6.25 0.21
C GLY A 147 -12.74 -6.30 -1.31
N ASN A 148 -13.11 -5.21 -1.98
CA ASN A 148 -13.01 -5.06 -3.42
C ASN A 148 -11.55 -5.21 -3.88
N GLY A 149 -11.33 -6.10 -4.85
CA GLY A 149 -9.99 -6.33 -5.40
C GLY A 149 -9.00 -6.94 -4.42
N CYS A 150 -9.42 -7.55 -3.30
CA CYS A 150 -8.57 -8.04 -2.22
C CYS A 150 -7.38 -8.90 -2.72
N PHE A 151 -7.60 -9.75 -3.69
CA PHE A 151 -6.58 -10.58 -4.36
C PHE A 151 -6.50 -10.31 -5.87
N SER A 152 -7.00 -9.15 -6.30
CA SER A 152 -6.97 -8.80 -7.72
C SER A 152 -5.53 -8.73 -8.22
N GLY A 153 -5.23 -9.55 -9.20
CA GLY A 153 -3.92 -9.60 -9.80
C GLY A 153 -2.82 -10.24 -8.96
N CYS A 154 -3.15 -11.00 -7.93
CA CYS A 154 -2.20 -11.83 -7.21
C CYS A 154 -1.83 -13.06 -8.05
N SER A 155 -1.08 -12.88 -9.15
CA SER A 155 -0.76 -13.95 -10.09
C SER A 155 0.08 -15.10 -9.49
N GLY A 156 0.75 -14.84 -8.36
CA GLY A 156 1.48 -15.86 -7.59
C GLY A 156 0.62 -16.67 -6.61
N LEU A 157 -0.67 -16.32 -6.44
CA LEU A 157 -1.58 -17.05 -5.55
C LEU A 157 -2.08 -18.32 -6.24
N THR A 158 -1.59 -19.48 -5.82
CA THR A 158 -1.96 -20.77 -6.43
C THR A 158 -3.16 -21.43 -5.75
N SER A 159 -3.37 -21.17 -4.49
CA SER A 159 -4.51 -21.65 -3.69
C SER A 159 -4.72 -20.77 -2.47
N ILE A 160 -5.97 -20.69 -2.02
CA ILE A 160 -6.31 -20.04 -0.76
C ILE A 160 -7.51 -20.72 -0.13
N THR A 161 -7.46 -20.92 1.18
CA THR A 161 -8.61 -21.43 1.94
C THR A 161 -9.40 -20.24 2.48
N ILE A 162 -10.69 -20.20 2.12
CA ILE A 162 -11.61 -19.19 2.64
C ILE A 162 -12.34 -19.80 3.84
N PRO A 163 -12.16 -19.27 5.07
CA PRO A 163 -12.82 -19.80 6.25
C PRO A 163 -14.32 -19.53 6.21
N SER A 164 -15.09 -20.35 6.96
CA SER A 164 -16.56 -20.22 7.03
C SER A 164 -17.05 -18.92 7.67
N SER A 165 -16.16 -18.18 8.34
CA SER A 165 -16.43 -16.84 8.86
C SER A 165 -16.63 -15.79 7.78
N VAL A 166 -16.06 -15.99 6.57
CA VAL A 166 -16.19 -15.06 5.45
C VAL A 166 -17.58 -15.24 4.83
N THR A 167 -18.42 -14.24 4.96
CA THR A 167 -19.82 -14.25 4.47
C THR A 167 -20.04 -13.36 3.27
N SER A 168 -19.05 -12.50 2.91
CA SER A 168 -19.16 -11.64 1.75
C SER A 168 -17.82 -11.49 1.01
N LEU A 169 -17.90 -11.33 -0.30
CA LEU A 169 -16.77 -11.07 -1.20
C LEU A 169 -17.06 -9.77 -1.95
N GLY A 170 -16.07 -8.88 -1.95
CA GLY A 170 -16.10 -7.65 -2.73
C GLY A 170 -15.99 -7.89 -4.23
N GLU A 171 -16.27 -6.86 -5.00
CA GLU A 171 -16.13 -6.89 -6.44
C GLU A 171 -14.69 -7.14 -6.86
N TYR A 172 -14.49 -7.91 -7.91
CA TYR A 172 -13.16 -8.20 -8.48
C TYR A 172 -12.16 -8.84 -7.50
N CYS A 173 -12.65 -9.43 -6.39
CA CYS A 173 -11.82 -9.95 -5.31
C CYS A 173 -10.70 -10.89 -5.78
N PHE A 174 -10.99 -11.76 -6.76
CA PHE A 174 -10.05 -12.71 -7.34
C PHE A 174 -9.86 -12.49 -8.86
N MET A 175 -9.99 -11.26 -9.32
CA MET A 175 -9.82 -10.98 -10.74
C MET A 175 -8.39 -11.34 -11.17
N PRO A 176 -8.21 -12.24 -12.15
CA PRO A 176 -6.88 -12.58 -12.62
C PRO A 176 -6.24 -11.38 -13.31
N CYS A 177 -4.92 -11.21 -13.14
CA CYS A 177 -4.17 -10.35 -14.03
C CYS A 177 -4.11 -11.01 -15.40
N SER A 178 -4.64 -10.34 -16.42
CA SER A 178 -4.20 -10.60 -17.79
C SER A 178 -2.72 -10.22 -17.88
N GLN A 179 -1.87 -11.20 -18.18
CA GLN A 179 -0.51 -10.97 -18.63
C GLN A 179 -0.51 -10.27 -19.98
#